data_d3a1eeb3a81f963566c4fc12bf809b0f
#
_entry.id   d3a1eeb3a81f963566c4fc12bf809b0f
#
_cell.length_a   1.000
_cell.length_b   1.000
_cell.length_c   1.000
_cell.angle_alpha   90.00
_cell.angle_beta   90.00
_cell.angle_gamma   90.00
#
_symmetry.space_group_name_H-M   'P 1'
#
loop_
_entity.id
_entity.type
_entity.pdbx_description
1 polymer ?
#
loop_
_entity_poly.entity_id
_entity_poly.type
_entity_poly.pdbx_seq_one_letter_code
_entity_poly.pdbx_strand_id
1 'polypeptide(L)'
;MKHKLTLVLLSFFLGVQCMVAQQMKVTGVVINEDDGEPVIGASIVVKGTTIGTITDLDGKFELETQKDAKLIISYVGLRTQETTAQQNMRIVLSSDSQAIDEVVVVAYGTAKKSSFTGSASTVGAALMDKRPLSNALSALEGNTSGVQMTSSIGQPGEAAKVTIRGFGSVNADNAPLYVVDGAIFSGDISSISPSDIESMTILKDAASTSLYGSSAGNGVVLITTKKGSTSSGAGVTLSISQGWSSRAYNDYAKVGVYDYYPLQWQMLRNANMSLGQSATDAAANASKDIINKLKYNPFVGIANDAIVGTDGLLNPAASALKWGEDLDWEDAAYRTGHRQEYNVSYNTKTEKSDTYASIGYLNDKGYMIKTDFERYNARLNYNIYPVKWFKSGLNLGLSRTNSNYSTSTSS
;
A
#
# COMPACT_ATOMS: atom_id res chain seq x y z
N MET A 1 -49.91 -52.67 32.77
CA MET A 1 -49.37 -51.44 32.13
C MET A 1 -47.83 -51.40 31.93
N LYS A 2 -47.08 -52.00 32.87
CA LYS A 2 -45.59 -51.98 32.81
C LYS A 2 -45.00 -52.69 31.56
N HIS A 3 -45.57 -53.83 31.12
CA HIS A 3 -45.07 -54.56 29.93
C HIS A 3 -45.33 -53.86 28.59
N LYS A 4 -46.35 -53.01 28.50
CA LYS A 4 -46.60 -52.23 27.26
C LYS A 4 -45.60 -51.06 27.12
N LEU A 5 -45.19 -50.48 28.23
CA LEU A 5 -44.20 -49.41 28.22
C LEU A 5 -42.77 -49.90 27.88
N THR A 6 -42.43 -51.12 28.38
CA THR A 6 -41.14 -51.76 28.03
C THR A 6 -41.08 -52.17 26.55
N LEU A 7 -42.17 -52.63 25.98
CA LEU A 7 -42.25 -52.96 24.54
C LEU A 7 -42.13 -51.72 23.64
N VAL A 8 -42.71 -50.58 24.02
CA VAL A 8 -42.57 -49.31 23.31
C VAL A 8 -41.16 -48.75 23.43
N LEU A 9 -40.54 -48.84 24.61
CA LEU A 9 -39.14 -48.46 24.78
C LEU A 9 -38.17 -49.37 24.01
N LEU A 10 -38.42 -50.66 23.94
CA LEU A 10 -37.61 -51.60 23.18
C LEU A 10 -37.76 -51.38 21.65
N SER A 11 -38.95 -51.08 21.16
CA SER A 11 -39.18 -50.75 19.74
C SER A 11 -38.57 -49.39 19.35
N PHE A 12 -38.57 -48.44 20.28
CA PHE A 12 -37.88 -47.14 20.06
C PHE A 12 -36.35 -47.31 20.02
N PHE A 13 -35.80 -48.19 20.88
CA PHE A 13 -34.36 -48.49 20.90
C PHE A 13 -33.93 -49.30 19.65
N LEU A 14 -34.76 -50.22 19.14
CA LEU A 14 -34.53 -50.91 17.87
C LEU A 14 -34.65 -49.98 16.66
N GLY A 15 -35.55 -48.99 16.70
CA GLY A 15 -35.69 -47.97 15.61
C GLY A 15 -34.50 -47.03 15.49
N VAL A 16 -33.84 -46.71 16.61
CA VAL A 16 -32.65 -45.87 16.61
C VAL A 16 -31.42 -46.60 16.04
N GLN A 17 -31.35 -47.93 16.15
CA GLN A 17 -30.24 -48.74 15.60
C GLN A 17 -30.29 -48.87 14.05
N CYS A 18 -31.42 -48.62 13.40
CA CYS A 18 -31.51 -48.65 11.93
C CYS A 18 -31.10 -47.36 11.21
N MET A 19 -30.72 -46.31 11.96
CA MET A 19 -30.17 -45.07 11.40
C MET A 19 -28.64 -45.05 11.29
N VAL A 20 -27.98 -46.21 11.23
CA VAL A 20 -26.58 -46.23 10.80
C VAL A 20 -26.58 -45.91 9.30
N ALA A 21 -26.26 -44.69 8.97
CA ALA A 21 -26.10 -44.25 7.59
C ALA A 21 -25.16 -45.23 6.87
N GLN A 22 -25.63 -45.83 5.78
CA GLN A 22 -24.81 -46.74 4.97
C GLN A 22 -23.63 -45.94 4.45
N GLN A 23 -22.46 -46.17 5.03
CA GLN A 23 -21.21 -45.64 4.48
C GLN A 23 -20.93 -46.33 3.15
N MET A 24 -20.66 -45.53 2.13
CA MET A 24 -20.30 -45.99 0.80
C MET A 24 -18.83 -45.65 0.57
N LYS A 25 -18.07 -46.63 0.12
CA LYS A 25 -16.73 -46.44 -0.33
C LYS A 25 -16.77 -45.84 -1.76
N VAL A 26 -16.31 -44.60 -1.87
CA VAL A 26 -16.18 -43.87 -3.12
C VAL A 26 -14.75 -43.98 -3.58
N THR A 27 -14.55 -44.41 -4.80
CA THR A 27 -13.25 -44.45 -5.47
C THR A 27 -13.33 -43.66 -6.76
N GLY A 28 -12.21 -43.13 -7.23
CA GLY A 28 -12.18 -42.45 -8.52
C GLY A 28 -10.79 -42.02 -8.94
N VAL A 29 -10.73 -41.39 -10.09
CA VAL A 29 -9.52 -40.78 -10.66
C VAL A 29 -9.82 -39.34 -11.02
N VAL A 30 -8.91 -38.44 -10.67
CA VAL A 30 -8.94 -37.03 -11.04
C VAL A 30 -7.92 -36.82 -12.15
N ILE A 31 -8.35 -36.24 -13.27
CA ILE A 31 -7.50 -35.93 -14.41
C ILE A 31 -7.65 -34.47 -14.80
N ASN A 32 -6.61 -33.91 -15.37
CA ASN A 32 -6.63 -32.57 -15.97
C ASN A 32 -7.23 -32.62 -17.39
N GLU A 33 -8.06 -31.64 -17.73
CA GLU A 33 -8.72 -31.55 -19.05
C GLU A 33 -7.74 -31.22 -20.17
N ASP A 34 -6.68 -30.42 -19.88
CA ASP A 34 -5.80 -29.85 -20.89
C ASP A 34 -4.82 -30.90 -21.49
N ASP A 35 -4.27 -31.77 -20.65
CA ASP A 35 -3.26 -32.75 -21.01
C ASP A 35 -3.70 -34.20 -20.80
N GLY A 36 -4.83 -34.42 -20.12
CA GLY A 36 -5.35 -35.74 -19.79
C GLY A 36 -4.54 -36.48 -18.72
N GLU A 37 -3.55 -35.83 -18.09
CA GLU A 37 -2.71 -36.42 -17.06
C GLU A 37 -3.42 -36.52 -15.71
N PRO A 38 -3.04 -37.49 -14.85
CA PRO A 38 -3.58 -37.59 -13.50
C PRO A 38 -3.15 -36.42 -12.62
N VAL A 39 -4.11 -35.82 -11.88
CA VAL A 39 -3.83 -34.73 -10.96
C VAL A 39 -3.40 -35.30 -9.60
N ILE A 40 -2.12 -35.17 -9.27
CA ILE A 40 -1.53 -35.66 -8.03
C ILE A 40 -1.75 -34.65 -6.91
N GLY A 41 -2.25 -35.10 -5.74
CA GLY A 41 -2.46 -34.24 -4.57
C GLY A 41 -3.70 -33.36 -4.64
N ALA A 42 -4.65 -33.64 -5.53
CA ALA A 42 -5.96 -32.97 -5.52
C ALA A 42 -6.72 -33.26 -4.22
N SER A 43 -7.29 -32.26 -3.62
CA SER A 43 -8.07 -32.35 -2.38
C SER A 43 -9.51 -32.71 -2.71
N ILE A 44 -10.05 -33.76 -2.08
CA ILE A 44 -11.44 -34.20 -2.16
C ILE A 44 -12.04 -34.13 -0.77
N VAL A 45 -13.03 -33.25 -0.57
CA VAL A 45 -13.67 -33.04 0.75
C VAL A 45 -15.19 -33.20 0.61
N VAL A 46 -15.79 -33.86 1.59
CA VAL A 46 -17.26 -33.96 1.69
C VAL A 46 -17.80 -32.60 2.17
N LYS A 47 -18.68 -32.00 1.35
CA LYS A 47 -19.23 -30.65 1.61
C LYS A 47 -19.89 -30.56 2.99
N GLY A 48 -19.47 -29.56 3.78
CA GLY A 48 -20.01 -29.33 5.12
C GLY A 48 -19.43 -30.21 6.23
N THR A 49 -18.38 -30.99 5.93
CA THR A 49 -17.68 -31.85 6.92
C THR A 49 -16.18 -31.64 6.86
N THR A 50 -15.45 -32.25 7.78
CA THR A 50 -13.97 -32.32 7.77
C THR A 50 -13.45 -33.61 7.16
N ILE A 51 -14.34 -34.44 6.57
CA ILE A 51 -13.98 -35.73 5.97
C ILE A 51 -13.45 -35.46 4.56
N GLY A 52 -12.23 -35.87 4.29
CA GLY A 52 -11.60 -35.69 2.98
C GLY A 52 -10.41 -36.58 2.77
N THR A 53 -9.94 -36.64 1.52
CA THR A 53 -8.75 -37.36 1.09
C THR A 53 -8.01 -36.57 0.00
N ILE A 54 -6.85 -37.04 -0.38
CA ILE A 54 -6.06 -36.48 -1.51
C ILE A 54 -5.80 -37.57 -2.53
N THR A 55 -5.59 -37.19 -3.81
CA THR A 55 -5.21 -38.11 -4.87
C THR A 55 -3.77 -38.56 -4.75
N ASP A 56 -3.51 -39.81 -5.12
CA ASP A 56 -2.18 -40.42 -5.21
C ASP A 56 -1.43 -40.06 -6.49
N LEU A 57 -0.29 -40.72 -6.75
CA LEU A 57 0.57 -40.48 -7.93
C LEU A 57 -0.11 -40.83 -9.27
N ASP A 58 -1.12 -41.68 -9.24
CA ASP A 58 -1.95 -42.05 -10.40
C ASP A 58 -3.24 -41.20 -10.49
N GLY A 59 -3.38 -40.16 -9.65
CA GLY A 59 -4.59 -39.36 -9.57
C GLY A 59 -5.79 -40.08 -8.93
N LYS A 60 -5.57 -41.27 -8.33
CA LYS A 60 -6.62 -42.05 -7.71
C LYS A 60 -6.90 -41.60 -6.29
N PHE A 61 -8.17 -41.70 -5.88
CA PHE A 61 -8.58 -41.43 -4.50
C PHE A 61 -9.56 -42.47 -3.99
N GLU A 62 -9.63 -42.61 -2.70
CA GLU A 62 -10.54 -43.43 -1.95
C GLU A 62 -11.07 -42.66 -0.75
N LEU A 63 -12.39 -42.65 -0.56
CA LEU A 63 -13.06 -41.91 0.51
C LEU A 63 -14.32 -42.65 0.95
N GLU A 64 -14.51 -42.78 2.24
CA GLU A 64 -15.75 -43.32 2.83
C GLU A 64 -16.69 -42.15 3.15
N THR A 65 -17.89 -42.17 2.56
CA THR A 65 -18.89 -41.14 2.79
C THR A 65 -20.32 -41.68 2.71
N GLN A 66 -21.30 -40.88 3.01
CA GLN A 66 -22.71 -41.24 2.85
C GLN A 66 -23.09 -41.27 1.36
N LYS A 67 -24.05 -42.13 1.01
CA LYS A 67 -24.61 -42.15 -0.32
C LYS A 67 -25.19 -40.78 -0.67
N ASP A 68 -24.95 -40.34 -1.91
CA ASP A 68 -25.38 -39.03 -2.45
C ASP A 68 -24.78 -37.79 -1.77
N ALA A 69 -23.71 -37.96 -0.96
CA ALA A 69 -22.97 -36.82 -0.42
C ALA A 69 -22.34 -35.97 -1.53
N LYS A 70 -22.28 -34.65 -1.33
CA LYS A 70 -21.61 -33.76 -2.27
C LYS A 70 -20.14 -33.68 -1.96
N LEU A 71 -19.30 -33.93 -2.96
CA LEU A 71 -17.86 -33.84 -2.91
C LEU A 71 -17.41 -32.52 -3.53
N ILE A 72 -16.48 -31.83 -2.88
CA ILE A 72 -15.77 -30.66 -3.41
C ILE A 72 -14.36 -31.12 -3.75
N ILE A 73 -14.00 -31.03 -5.02
CA ILE A 73 -12.70 -31.39 -5.53
C ILE A 73 -11.96 -30.10 -5.93
N SER A 74 -10.76 -29.91 -5.38
CA SER A 74 -9.96 -28.70 -5.63
C SER A 74 -8.48 -29.04 -5.79
N TYR A 75 -7.80 -28.28 -6.66
CA TYR A 75 -6.38 -28.32 -6.87
C TYR A 75 -5.86 -26.94 -7.24
N VAL A 76 -4.61 -26.62 -6.89
CA VAL A 76 -4.01 -25.33 -7.22
C VAL A 76 -3.89 -25.16 -8.74
N GLY A 77 -4.49 -24.09 -9.28
CA GLY A 77 -4.49 -23.82 -10.72
C GLY A 77 -5.59 -24.52 -11.51
N LEU A 78 -6.45 -25.32 -10.87
CA LEU A 78 -7.60 -25.96 -11.50
C LEU A 78 -8.92 -25.49 -10.86
N ARG A 79 -9.98 -25.46 -11.66
CA ARG A 79 -11.30 -25.01 -11.24
C ARG A 79 -11.92 -26.00 -10.26
N THR A 80 -12.29 -25.50 -9.08
CA THR A 80 -13.00 -26.31 -8.07
C THR A 80 -14.30 -26.84 -8.63
N GLN A 81 -14.50 -28.16 -8.56
CA GLN A 81 -15.72 -28.84 -9.03
C GLN A 81 -16.50 -29.45 -7.86
N GLU A 82 -17.82 -29.30 -7.89
CA GLU A 82 -18.74 -29.96 -6.96
C GLU A 82 -19.45 -31.09 -7.70
N THR A 83 -19.44 -32.31 -7.13
CA THR A 83 -20.10 -33.49 -7.72
C THR A 83 -20.72 -34.34 -6.64
N THR A 84 -21.65 -35.22 -7.01
CA THR A 84 -22.28 -36.16 -6.07
C THR A 84 -21.45 -37.45 -5.98
N ALA A 85 -21.25 -37.95 -4.77
CA ALA A 85 -20.50 -39.16 -4.51
C ALA A 85 -21.11 -40.40 -5.22
N GLN A 86 -20.30 -41.06 -6.04
CA GLN A 86 -20.63 -42.30 -6.76
C GLN A 86 -19.45 -43.28 -6.68
N GLN A 87 -19.70 -44.55 -6.94
CA GLN A 87 -18.62 -45.53 -7.06
C GLN A 87 -17.92 -45.38 -8.41
N ASN A 88 -16.59 -45.50 -8.42
CA ASN A 88 -15.72 -45.43 -9.63
C ASN A 88 -15.91 -44.14 -10.44
N MET A 89 -15.61 -43.00 -9.81
CA MET A 89 -15.74 -41.69 -10.46
C MET A 89 -14.53 -41.37 -11.32
N ARG A 90 -14.79 -40.78 -12.49
CA ARG A 90 -13.77 -40.09 -13.27
C ARG A 90 -14.10 -38.58 -13.25
N ILE A 91 -13.23 -37.82 -12.63
CA ILE A 91 -13.40 -36.38 -12.45
C ILE A 91 -12.39 -35.69 -13.35
N VAL A 92 -12.89 -34.80 -14.21
CA VAL A 92 -12.04 -33.99 -15.11
C VAL A 92 -12.05 -32.58 -14.59
N LEU A 93 -10.90 -32.08 -14.12
CA LEU A 93 -10.75 -30.71 -13.69
C LEU A 93 -10.22 -29.89 -14.86
N SER A 94 -10.95 -28.85 -15.24
CA SER A 94 -10.47 -27.85 -16.19
C SER A 94 -9.51 -26.90 -15.50
N SER A 95 -8.53 -26.42 -16.23
CA SER A 95 -7.67 -25.32 -15.78
C SER A 95 -8.55 -24.19 -15.26
N ASP A 96 -8.23 -23.68 -14.07
CA ASP A 96 -8.76 -22.41 -13.60
C ASP A 96 -8.09 -21.24 -14.35
N SER A 97 -7.75 -21.49 -15.61
CA SER A 97 -7.55 -20.48 -16.62
C SER A 97 -8.94 -19.88 -17.00
N GLN A 98 -9.72 -19.40 -16.02
CA GLN A 98 -10.03 -18.01 -16.13
C GLN A 98 -8.65 -17.32 -16.13
N ALA A 99 -7.99 -17.30 -17.28
CA ALA A 99 -7.37 -16.08 -17.71
C ALA A 99 -8.48 -15.07 -17.42
N ILE A 100 -8.42 -14.40 -16.29
CA ILE A 100 -8.97 -13.07 -16.16
C ILE A 100 -8.34 -12.46 -17.39
N ASP A 101 -9.13 -12.31 -18.47
CA ASP A 101 -8.71 -11.55 -19.64
C ASP A 101 -8.32 -10.23 -19.03
N GLU A 102 -7.03 -10.10 -18.67
CA GLU A 102 -6.51 -8.91 -18.01
C GLU A 102 -6.74 -7.80 -19.00
N VAL A 103 -7.81 -7.08 -18.73
CA VAL A 103 -8.30 -6.04 -19.62
C VAL A 103 -7.46 -4.82 -19.35
N VAL A 104 -6.69 -4.41 -20.33
CA VAL A 104 -5.94 -3.16 -20.29
C VAL A 104 -6.90 -2.05 -20.69
N VAL A 105 -7.08 -1.06 -19.81
CA VAL A 105 -7.79 0.17 -20.17
C VAL A 105 -6.92 0.92 -21.16
N VAL A 106 -7.47 1.20 -22.32
CA VAL A 106 -6.87 2.01 -23.38
C VAL A 106 -7.68 3.28 -23.57
N ALA A 107 -7.15 4.27 -24.30
CA ALA A 107 -7.65 5.64 -24.42
C ALA A 107 -9.18 5.80 -24.50
N TYR A 108 -9.88 4.97 -25.26
CA TYR A 108 -11.33 5.06 -25.46
C TYR A 108 -12.04 3.71 -25.32
N GLY A 109 -11.52 2.80 -24.48
CA GLY A 109 -12.13 1.49 -24.28
C GLY A 109 -11.27 0.55 -23.47
N THR A 110 -11.62 -0.72 -23.54
CA THR A 110 -10.87 -1.80 -22.91
C THR A 110 -10.41 -2.76 -24.01
N ALA A 111 -9.12 -3.11 -24.00
CA ALA A 111 -8.56 -4.13 -24.87
C ALA A 111 -8.12 -5.33 -24.03
N LYS A 112 -8.24 -6.54 -24.59
CA LYS A 112 -7.62 -7.70 -23.95
C LYS A 112 -6.11 -7.53 -23.94
N LYS A 113 -5.45 -7.82 -22.83
CA LYS A 113 -3.99 -7.71 -22.71
C LYS A 113 -3.28 -8.55 -23.79
N SER A 114 -3.85 -9.70 -24.15
CA SER A 114 -3.35 -10.58 -25.22
C SER A 114 -3.42 -9.95 -26.61
N SER A 115 -4.34 -9.03 -26.86
CA SER A 115 -4.48 -8.32 -28.13
C SER A 115 -3.83 -6.94 -28.15
N PHE A 116 -3.31 -6.48 -26.99
CA PHE A 116 -2.65 -5.19 -26.89
C PHE A 116 -1.17 -5.31 -27.25
N THR A 117 -0.78 -4.76 -28.38
CA THR A 117 0.59 -4.80 -28.91
C THR A 117 1.53 -3.81 -28.25
N GLY A 118 1.02 -2.92 -27.40
CA GLY A 118 1.78 -1.90 -26.70
C GLY A 118 2.36 -2.35 -25.36
N SER A 119 3.29 -1.55 -24.80
CA SER A 119 3.85 -1.79 -23.47
C SER A 119 3.02 -1.06 -22.42
N ALA A 120 2.14 -1.79 -21.74
CA ALA A 120 1.37 -1.29 -20.61
C ALA A 120 1.68 -2.05 -19.32
N SER A 121 1.60 -1.36 -18.18
CA SER A 121 1.66 -1.97 -16.85
C SER A 121 0.47 -1.49 -16.04
N THR A 122 -0.21 -2.41 -15.37
CA THR A 122 -1.41 -2.09 -14.58
C THR A 122 -1.18 -2.41 -13.11
N VAL A 123 -1.58 -1.49 -12.23
CA VAL A 123 -1.61 -1.63 -10.77
C VAL A 123 -3.07 -1.58 -10.34
N GLY A 124 -3.58 -2.66 -9.77
CA GLY A 124 -4.97 -2.76 -9.31
C GLY A 124 -5.16 -2.31 -7.85
N ALA A 125 -6.42 -2.13 -7.44
CA ALA A 125 -6.83 -1.72 -6.10
C ALA A 125 -6.21 -2.58 -5.00
N ALA A 126 -6.09 -3.89 -5.19
CA ALA A 126 -5.52 -4.80 -4.20
C ALA A 126 -4.07 -4.48 -3.79
N LEU A 127 -3.27 -3.82 -4.63
CA LEU A 127 -1.93 -3.35 -4.28
C LEU A 127 -1.98 -2.00 -3.56
N MET A 128 -2.94 -1.15 -3.90
CA MET A 128 -3.15 0.14 -3.24
C MET A 128 -3.67 -0.03 -1.81
N ASP A 129 -4.53 -1.00 -1.57
CA ASP A 129 -5.11 -1.29 -0.26
C ASP A 129 -4.11 -1.90 0.75
N LYS A 130 -2.95 -2.40 0.28
CA LYS A 130 -1.93 -3.01 1.16
C LYS A 130 -1.15 -2.01 2.02
N ARG A 131 -1.09 -0.75 1.62
CA ARG A 131 -0.36 0.31 2.31
C ARG A 131 -1.26 1.53 2.48
N PRO A 132 -1.21 2.23 3.63
CA PRO A 132 -1.87 3.52 3.77
C PRO A 132 -1.13 4.55 2.88
N LEU A 133 -1.76 4.96 1.79
CA LEU A 133 -1.21 5.91 0.82
C LEU A 133 -1.94 7.24 0.92
N SER A 134 -1.21 8.36 1.08
CA SER A 134 -1.77 9.70 0.99
C SER A 134 -1.92 10.16 -0.47
N ASN A 135 -1.06 9.62 -1.36
CA ASN A 135 -1.08 9.85 -2.80
C ASN A 135 -1.13 8.52 -3.56
N ALA A 136 -2.05 8.41 -4.52
CA ALA A 136 -2.24 7.19 -5.32
C ALA A 136 -1.01 6.80 -6.15
N LEU A 137 -0.25 7.79 -6.65
CA LEU A 137 0.96 7.52 -7.46
C LEU A 137 1.98 6.69 -6.70
N SER A 138 2.07 6.83 -5.36
CA SER A 138 2.99 6.03 -4.55
C SER A 138 2.77 4.51 -4.64
N ALA A 139 1.60 4.06 -5.13
CA ALA A 139 1.35 2.66 -5.42
C ALA A 139 2.13 2.13 -6.64
N LEU A 140 2.60 3.01 -7.51
CA LEU A 140 3.39 2.64 -8.70
C LEU A 140 4.84 2.30 -8.34
N GLU A 141 5.33 2.81 -7.20
CA GLU A 141 6.71 2.62 -6.75
C GLU A 141 7.02 1.15 -6.51
N GLY A 142 8.06 0.64 -7.19
CA GLY A 142 8.49 -0.76 -7.10
C GLY A 142 7.56 -1.76 -7.79
N ASN A 143 6.36 -1.36 -8.22
CA ASN A 143 5.37 -2.26 -8.84
C ASN A 143 5.32 -2.14 -10.37
N THR A 144 6.02 -1.16 -10.95
CA THR A 144 5.90 -0.87 -12.37
C THR A 144 7.27 -0.72 -13.01
N SER A 145 7.64 -1.62 -13.92
CA SER A 145 8.90 -1.56 -14.65
C SER A 145 8.98 -0.31 -15.55
N GLY A 146 10.14 0.35 -15.60
CA GLY A 146 10.37 1.54 -16.44
C GLY A 146 9.65 2.81 -15.96
N VAL A 147 9.14 2.82 -14.73
CA VAL A 147 8.62 4.00 -14.04
C VAL A 147 9.57 4.33 -12.89
N GLN A 148 10.11 5.52 -12.91
CA GLN A 148 10.93 6.05 -11.84
C GLN A 148 10.12 7.07 -11.05
N MET A 149 10.15 6.93 -9.74
CA MET A 149 9.51 7.86 -8.83
C MET A 149 10.56 8.53 -7.98
N THR A 150 10.50 9.84 -7.90
CA THR A 150 11.38 10.63 -7.05
C THR A 150 10.51 11.45 -6.09
N SER A 151 10.56 11.06 -4.81
CA SER A 151 10.00 11.85 -3.73
C SER A 151 11.13 12.70 -3.15
N SER A 152 10.93 14.01 -3.04
CA SER A 152 11.98 14.91 -2.58
C SER A 152 12.22 14.80 -1.08
N ILE A 153 11.16 14.86 -0.26
CA ILE A 153 11.27 14.95 1.20
C ILE A 153 10.35 13.95 1.92
N GLY A 154 9.43 13.30 1.22
CA GLY A 154 8.48 12.33 1.81
C GLY A 154 7.46 12.99 2.74
N GLN A 155 7.12 14.27 2.51
CA GLN A 155 6.08 14.95 3.26
C GLN A 155 4.69 14.42 2.92
N PRO A 156 3.74 14.40 3.88
CA PRO A 156 2.38 13.98 3.64
C PRO A 156 1.73 14.73 2.47
N GLY A 157 1.05 14.01 1.57
CA GLY A 157 0.34 14.58 0.44
C GLY A 157 1.22 15.05 -0.73
N GLU A 158 2.53 15.11 -0.56
CA GLU A 158 3.44 15.49 -1.66
C GLU A 158 3.37 14.45 -2.78
N ALA A 159 3.14 14.92 -4.00
CA ALA A 159 3.16 14.07 -5.18
C ALA A 159 4.62 13.76 -5.56
N ALA A 160 4.99 12.48 -5.54
CA ALA A 160 6.26 12.08 -6.12
C ALA A 160 6.29 12.42 -7.62
N LYS A 161 7.41 12.93 -8.11
CA LYS A 161 7.62 13.10 -9.55
C LYS A 161 7.69 11.74 -10.21
N VAL A 162 6.82 11.51 -11.16
CA VAL A 162 6.79 10.30 -11.98
C VAL A 162 7.49 10.57 -13.30
N THR A 163 8.46 9.72 -13.63
CA THR A 163 9.16 9.76 -14.92
C THR A 163 9.06 8.38 -15.57
N ILE A 164 8.62 8.34 -16.82
CA ILE A 164 8.44 7.09 -17.57
C ILE A 164 9.56 6.99 -18.61
N ARG A 165 10.33 5.87 -18.56
CA ARG A 165 11.46 5.58 -19.46
C ARG A 165 12.59 6.63 -19.42
N GLY A 166 12.74 7.35 -18.32
CA GLY A 166 13.79 8.35 -18.13
C GLY A 166 13.39 9.76 -18.57
N PHE A 167 14.35 10.67 -18.53
CA PHE A 167 14.13 12.07 -18.85
C PHE A 167 14.11 12.29 -20.37
N GLY A 168 13.04 12.84 -20.88
CA GLY A 168 12.90 13.21 -22.29
C GLY A 168 13.53 14.57 -22.62
N SER A 169 13.62 15.46 -21.63
CA SER A 169 14.18 16.81 -21.79
C SER A 169 14.89 17.26 -20.52
N VAL A 170 15.97 18.03 -20.70
CA VAL A 170 16.69 18.68 -19.60
C VAL A 170 15.99 19.96 -19.14
N ASN A 171 15.33 20.67 -20.06
CA ASN A 171 14.75 21.98 -19.81
C ASN A 171 13.23 22.03 -19.79
N ALA A 172 12.56 20.93 -20.18
CA ALA A 172 11.10 20.84 -20.16
C ALA A 172 10.61 19.89 -19.08
N ASP A 173 9.33 20.03 -18.71
CA ASP A 173 8.68 19.10 -17.77
C ASP A 173 8.66 17.68 -18.34
N ASN A 174 9.06 16.71 -17.53
CA ASN A 174 9.09 15.29 -17.84
C ASN A 174 7.92 14.52 -17.23
N ALA A 175 6.93 15.22 -16.66
CA ALA A 175 5.75 14.57 -16.07
C ALA A 175 4.90 13.88 -17.17
N PRO A 176 4.34 12.69 -16.86
CA PRO A 176 3.41 12.04 -17.78
C PRO A 176 2.06 12.77 -17.80
N LEU A 177 1.29 12.51 -18.84
CA LEU A 177 -0.09 12.95 -18.92
C LEU A 177 -0.97 12.09 -17.99
N TYR A 178 -1.81 12.72 -17.18
CA TYR A 178 -2.79 12.02 -16.35
C TYR A 178 -4.16 12.03 -17.01
N VAL A 179 -4.81 10.86 -17.03
CA VAL A 179 -6.15 10.69 -17.59
C VAL A 179 -6.99 9.95 -16.56
N VAL A 180 -8.11 10.53 -16.15
CA VAL A 180 -9.03 9.96 -15.16
C VAL A 180 -10.36 9.63 -15.84
N ASP A 181 -10.75 8.37 -15.81
CA ASP A 181 -11.99 7.86 -16.44
C ASP A 181 -12.15 8.30 -17.91
N GLY A 182 -11.04 8.41 -18.64
CA GLY A 182 -11.02 8.79 -20.05
C GLY A 182 -10.91 10.31 -20.33
N ALA A 183 -10.93 11.15 -19.30
CA ALA A 183 -10.76 12.60 -19.43
C ALA A 183 -9.34 13.03 -18.99
N ILE A 184 -8.73 13.95 -19.74
CA ILE A 184 -7.44 14.55 -19.36
C ILE A 184 -7.63 15.29 -18.05
N PHE A 185 -6.78 14.98 -17.08
CA PHE A 185 -6.79 15.56 -15.75
C PHE A 185 -5.58 16.47 -15.55
N SER A 186 -5.85 17.76 -15.36
CA SER A 186 -4.83 18.80 -15.13
C SER A 186 -4.74 19.28 -13.68
N GLY A 187 -5.52 18.65 -12.78
CA GLY A 187 -5.48 18.93 -11.35
C GLY A 187 -4.35 18.20 -10.63
N ASP A 188 -4.24 18.46 -9.34
CA ASP A 188 -3.31 17.73 -8.48
C ASP A 188 -3.83 16.30 -8.22
N ILE A 189 -3.01 15.30 -8.51
CA ILE A 189 -3.35 13.88 -8.30
C ILE A 189 -3.58 13.55 -6.82
N SER A 190 -2.98 14.30 -5.90
CA SER A 190 -3.24 14.15 -4.46
C SER A 190 -4.70 14.40 -4.07
N SER A 191 -5.45 15.09 -4.93
CA SER A 191 -6.89 15.33 -4.77
C SER A 191 -7.74 14.06 -4.96
N ILE A 192 -7.20 13.03 -5.62
CA ILE A 192 -7.90 11.77 -5.88
C ILE A 192 -7.57 10.80 -4.74
N SER A 193 -8.61 10.29 -4.08
CA SER A 193 -8.43 9.28 -3.03
C SER A 193 -7.99 7.94 -3.62
N PRO A 194 -6.90 7.32 -3.11
CA PRO A 194 -6.51 5.97 -3.51
C PRO A 194 -7.64 4.94 -3.34
N SER A 195 -8.50 5.12 -2.32
CA SER A 195 -9.63 4.24 -2.05
C SER A 195 -10.73 4.28 -3.13
N ASP A 196 -10.77 5.34 -3.96
CA ASP A 196 -11.72 5.47 -5.07
C ASP A 196 -11.19 4.91 -6.38
N ILE A 197 -9.92 4.45 -6.43
CA ILE A 197 -9.27 3.96 -7.63
C ILE A 197 -9.45 2.44 -7.74
N GLU A 198 -9.86 1.98 -8.91
CA GLU A 198 -9.92 0.56 -9.27
C GLU A 198 -8.59 0.06 -9.83
N SER A 199 -8.00 0.86 -10.74
CA SER A 199 -6.71 0.53 -11.33
C SER A 199 -5.99 1.76 -11.89
N MET A 200 -4.66 1.67 -11.96
CA MET A 200 -3.81 2.60 -12.70
C MET A 200 -3.06 1.85 -13.78
N THR A 201 -3.18 2.28 -15.03
CA THR A 201 -2.49 1.71 -16.19
C THR A 201 -1.52 2.73 -16.77
N ILE A 202 -0.27 2.35 -16.92
CA ILE A 202 0.78 3.20 -17.46
C ILE A 202 1.04 2.79 -18.90
N LEU A 203 0.80 3.72 -19.83
CA LEU A 203 1.14 3.58 -21.25
C LEU A 203 2.52 4.17 -21.48
N LYS A 204 3.44 3.34 -21.96
CA LYS A 204 4.86 3.68 -22.03
C LYS A 204 5.37 3.91 -23.46
N ASP A 205 4.67 3.40 -24.46
CA ASP A 205 5.12 3.48 -25.85
C ASP A 205 4.31 4.48 -26.68
N ALA A 206 4.93 4.96 -27.76
CA ALA A 206 4.35 5.97 -28.65
C ALA A 206 3.07 5.49 -29.36
N ALA A 207 2.93 4.19 -29.62
CA ALA A 207 1.73 3.66 -30.27
C ALA A 207 0.52 3.77 -29.35
N SER A 208 0.69 3.41 -28.06
CA SER A 208 -0.37 3.51 -27.04
C SER A 208 -0.72 4.96 -26.68
N THR A 209 0.27 5.85 -26.70
CA THR A 209 0.10 7.25 -26.27
C THR A 209 -0.34 8.17 -27.41
N SER A 210 -0.24 7.73 -28.67
CA SER A 210 -0.56 8.54 -29.87
C SER A 210 -1.98 9.12 -29.88
N LEU A 211 -2.93 8.42 -29.25
CA LEU A 211 -4.32 8.86 -29.13
C LEU A 211 -4.50 10.13 -28.26
N TYR A 212 -3.51 10.46 -27.43
CA TYR A 212 -3.51 11.64 -26.56
C TYR A 212 -2.68 12.81 -27.12
N GLY A 213 -2.12 12.66 -28.33
CA GLY A 213 -1.36 13.70 -29.02
C GLY A 213 0.00 14.01 -28.39
N SER A 214 0.53 15.20 -28.65
CA SER A 214 1.86 15.62 -28.22
C SER A 214 2.02 15.72 -26.70
N SER A 215 0.95 15.97 -25.96
CA SER A 215 0.98 16.04 -24.48
C SER A 215 1.32 14.70 -23.82
N ALA A 216 1.22 13.60 -24.57
CA ALA A 216 1.53 12.25 -24.08
C ALA A 216 2.96 11.79 -24.40
N GLY A 217 3.84 12.68 -24.86
CA GLY A 217 5.22 12.35 -25.23
C GLY A 217 6.04 11.73 -24.11
N ASN A 218 5.75 12.08 -22.85
CA ASN A 218 6.39 11.54 -21.66
C ASN A 218 5.66 10.31 -21.08
N GLY A 219 4.72 9.71 -21.82
CA GLY A 219 3.86 8.63 -21.36
C GLY A 219 2.53 9.10 -20.77
N VAL A 220 1.64 8.14 -20.49
CA VAL A 220 0.30 8.41 -19.95
C VAL A 220 0.04 7.51 -18.75
N VAL A 221 -0.50 8.07 -17.68
CA VAL A 221 -1.04 7.36 -16.54
C VAL A 221 -2.56 7.42 -16.61
N LEU A 222 -3.19 6.28 -16.92
CA LEU A 222 -4.63 6.11 -16.92
C LEU A 222 -5.10 5.71 -15.54
N ILE A 223 -5.96 6.48 -14.93
CA ILE A 223 -6.58 6.21 -13.64
C ILE A 223 -8.04 5.84 -13.89
N THR A 224 -8.40 4.62 -13.55
CA THR A 224 -9.78 4.15 -13.59
C THR A 224 -10.34 4.13 -12.19
N THR A 225 -11.47 4.79 -11.98
CA THR A 225 -12.12 4.83 -10.68
C THR A 225 -13.14 3.71 -10.51
N LYS A 226 -13.41 3.34 -9.26
CA LYS A 226 -14.34 2.26 -8.89
C LYS A 226 -15.74 2.51 -9.45
N LYS A 227 -16.37 1.44 -9.93
CA LYS A 227 -17.76 1.41 -10.44
C LYS A 227 -18.59 0.46 -9.62
N GLY A 228 -19.89 0.47 -9.80
CA GLY A 228 -20.75 -0.54 -9.21
C GLY A 228 -20.36 -1.96 -9.64
N SER A 229 -20.31 -2.90 -8.69
CA SER A 229 -19.91 -4.29 -8.90
C SER A 229 -20.97 -5.25 -8.41
N THR A 230 -21.13 -6.38 -9.12
CA THR A 230 -22.01 -7.48 -8.70
C THR A 230 -21.33 -8.47 -7.78
N SER A 231 -19.98 -8.51 -7.75
CA SER A 231 -19.22 -9.50 -6.99
C SER A 231 -19.39 -9.38 -5.47
N SER A 232 -19.75 -8.20 -4.99
CA SER A 232 -19.98 -7.92 -3.55
C SER A 232 -21.45 -7.67 -3.20
N GLY A 233 -22.39 -7.75 -4.18
CA GLY A 233 -23.78 -7.35 -3.98
C GLY A 233 -23.93 -5.83 -3.74
N ALA A 234 -25.13 -5.38 -3.37
CA ALA A 234 -25.34 -4.02 -2.89
C ALA A 234 -24.80 -3.92 -1.46
N GLY A 235 -23.85 -3.01 -1.21
CA GLY A 235 -23.22 -2.92 0.11
C GLY A 235 -22.65 -1.55 0.43
N VAL A 236 -22.63 -1.26 1.73
CA VAL A 236 -21.89 -0.13 2.30
C VAL A 236 -20.60 -0.67 2.90
N THR A 237 -19.49 -0.04 2.55
CA THR A 237 -18.18 -0.34 3.14
C THR A 237 -17.70 0.86 3.93
N LEU A 238 -17.36 0.65 5.20
CA LEU A 238 -16.70 1.62 6.06
C LEU A 238 -15.24 1.19 6.22
N SER A 239 -14.30 2.06 5.88
CA SER A 239 -12.87 1.86 6.11
C SER A 239 -12.35 2.94 7.05
N ILE A 240 -11.65 2.50 8.10
CA ILE A 240 -11.02 3.38 9.09
C ILE A 240 -9.56 2.97 9.19
N SER A 241 -8.66 3.93 9.00
CA SER A 241 -7.22 3.73 9.15
C SER A 241 -6.66 4.77 10.11
N GLN A 242 -5.87 4.30 11.09
CA GLN A 242 -5.15 5.13 12.04
C GLN A 242 -3.69 4.72 12.02
N GLY A 243 -2.79 5.69 12.07
CA GLY A 243 -1.35 5.42 12.03
C GLY A 243 -0.55 6.50 12.73
N TRP A 244 0.64 6.11 13.18
CA TRP A 244 1.63 7.03 13.74
C TRP A 244 2.91 6.88 12.96
N SER A 245 3.58 8.00 12.72
CA SER A 245 4.85 8.06 12.00
C SER A 245 5.90 8.76 12.84
N SER A 246 7.12 8.23 12.82
CA SER A 246 8.30 8.82 13.45
C SER A 246 9.49 8.65 12.54
N ARG A 247 10.62 9.23 12.91
CA ARG A 247 11.87 9.01 12.17
C ARG A 247 12.23 7.51 12.16
N ALA A 248 12.59 7.00 11.00
CA ALA A 248 12.96 5.59 10.82
C ALA A 248 14.36 5.27 11.37
N TYR A 249 15.25 6.27 11.37
CA TYR A 249 16.63 6.13 11.82
C TYR A 249 16.90 7.16 12.89
N ASN A 250 17.57 6.74 13.95
CA ASN A 250 18.13 7.66 14.94
C ASN A 250 19.33 8.39 14.35
N ASP A 251 19.55 9.61 14.80
CA ASP A 251 20.78 10.33 14.47
C ASP A 251 22.00 9.64 15.08
N TYR A 252 23.17 9.99 14.55
CA TYR A 252 24.41 9.66 15.21
C TYR A 252 24.43 10.26 16.61
N ALA A 253 25.20 9.63 17.51
CA ALA A 253 25.38 10.15 18.83
C ALA A 253 25.90 11.59 18.75
N LYS A 254 25.18 12.52 19.36
CA LYS A 254 25.53 13.94 19.37
C LYS A 254 26.52 14.20 20.48
N VAL A 255 27.38 15.17 20.24
CA VAL A 255 28.29 15.69 21.25
C VAL A 255 27.53 16.74 22.07
N GLY A 256 27.36 16.49 23.37
CA GLY A 256 26.72 17.45 24.28
C GLY A 256 27.54 18.73 24.42
N VAL A 257 26.89 19.79 24.91
CA VAL A 257 27.50 21.12 25.04
C VAL A 257 28.77 21.10 25.87
N TYR A 258 28.84 20.27 26.90
CA TYR A 258 30.00 20.18 27.81
C TYR A 258 31.25 19.62 27.12
N ASP A 259 31.09 18.70 26.18
CA ASP A 259 32.20 18.12 25.39
C ASP A 259 32.48 18.93 24.12
N TYR A 260 31.44 19.62 23.58
CA TYR A 260 31.56 20.38 22.35
C TYR A 260 32.53 21.57 22.47
N TYR A 261 32.49 22.31 23.60
CA TYR A 261 33.36 23.46 23.80
C TYR A 261 34.83 23.07 23.89
N PRO A 262 35.25 22.03 24.66
CA PRO A 262 36.64 21.52 24.64
C PRO A 262 37.09 21.07 23.24
N LEU A 263 36.23 20.38 22.47
CA LEU A 263 36.56 19.97 21.10
C LEU A 263 36.76 21.16 20.16
N GLN A 264 35.93 22.19 20.27
CA GLN A 264 36.10 23.42 19.49
C GLN A 264 37.36 24.20 19.90
N TRP A 265 37.70 24.20 21.17
CA TRP A 265 38.96 24.76 21.66
C TRP A 265 40.15 24.03 21.04
N GLN A 266 40.13 22.68 21.01
CA GLN A 266 41.22 21.89 20.39
C GLN A 266 41.35 22.22 18.89
N MET A 267 40.27 22.36 18.20
CA MET A 267 40.24 22.76 16.79
C MET A 267 40.88 24.12 16.59
N LEU A 268 40.51 25.12 17.41
CA LEU A 268 41.09 26.48 17.35
C LEU A 268 42.56 26.50 17.68
N ARG A 269 42.99 25.79 18.75
CA ARG A 269 44.39 25.65 19.12
C ARG A 269 45.19 25.04 17.97
N ASN A 270 44.72 23.94 17.39
CA ASN A 270 45.44 23.29 16.30
C ASN A 270 45.52 24.18 15.06
N ALA A 271 44.43 24.91 14.73
CA ALA A 271 44.45 25.90 13.65
C ALA A 271 45.47 27.01 13.90
N ASN A 272 45.53 27.55 15.11
CA ASN A 272 46.51 28.58 15.51
C ASN A 272 47.97 28.07 15.42
N MET A 273 48.19 26.82 15.84
CA MET A 273 49.50 26.18 15.71
C MET A 273 49.90 25.98 14.24
N SER A 274 48.98 25.63 13.36
CA SER A 274 49.22 25.49 11.92
C SER A 274 49.55 26.83 11.25
N LEU A 275 49.14 27.95 11.87
CA LEU A 275 49.50 29.30 11.45
C LEU A 275 50.81 29.79 12.02
N GLY A 276 51.60 28.92 12.72
CA GLY A 276 52.91 29.18 13.23
C GLY A 276 52.95 29.76 14.66
N GLN A 277 51.86 29.77 15.38
CA GLN A 277 51.85 30.19 16.78
C GLN A 277 52.53 29.14 17.69
N SER A 278 53.17 29.59 18.79
CA SER A 278 53.62 28.66 19.81
C SER A 278 52.48 27.89 20.45
N ALA A 279 52.72 26.69 20.98
CA ALA A 279 51.70 25.89 21.65
C ALA A 279 51.00 26.63 22.80
N THR A 280 51.74 27.49 23.52
CA THR A 280 51.25 28.29 24.64
C THR A 280 50.37 29.43 24.14
N ASP A 281 50.81 30.18 23.12
CA ASP A 281 50.05 31.29 22.56
C ASP A 281 48.79 30.78 21.85
N ALA A 282 48.90 29.66 21.09
CA ALA A 282 47.77 29.02 20.43
C ALA A 282 46.68 28.58 21.43
N ALA A 283 47.07 28.03 22.58
CA ALA A 283 46.15 27.65 23.65
C ALA A 283 45.46 28.87 24.28
N ALA A 284 46.25 29.91 24.63
CA ALA A 284 45.69 31.12 25.19
C ALA A 284 44.73 31.85 24.24
N ASN A 285 45.06 31.92 22.94
CA ASN A 285 44.20 32.50 21.90
C ASN A 285 42.96 31.66 21.68
N ALA A 286 43.03 30.31 21.70
CA ALA A 286 41.89 29.46 21.58
C ALA A 286 40.86 29.68 22.71
N SER A 287 41.31 29.79 23.97
CA SER A 287 40.43 30.10 25.11
C SER A 287 39.77 31.48 24.97
N LYS A 288 40.52 32.47 24.53
CA LYS A 288 40.01 33.84 24.34
C LYS A 288 39.00 33.96 23.19
N ASP A 289 39.26 33.24 22.08
CA ASP A 289 38.51 33.42 20.86
C ASP A 289 37.35 32.41 20.66
N ILE A 290 37.19 31.46 21.58
CA ILE A 290 36.18 30.41 21.43
C ILE A 290 34.75 30.95 21.17
N ILE A 291 34.34 31.98 21.91
CA ILE A 291 33.03 32.60 21.73
C ILE A 291 32.96 33.48 20.49
N ASN A 292 34.07 34.09 20.05
CA ASN A 292 34.12 34.79 18.78
C ASN A 292 33.79 33.86 17.60
N LYS A 293 34.14 32.57 17.69
CA LYS A 293 33.82 31.55 16.71
C LYS A 293 32.42 30.98 16.89
N LEU A 294 32.07 30.56 18.13
CA LEU A 294 30.78 29.92 18.42
C LEU A 294 29.61 30.89 18.56
N LYS A 295 29.91 32.20 18.72
CA LYS A 295 28.93 33.30 18.83
C LYS A 295 28.05 33.29 20.10
N TYR A 296 28.08 32.23 20.90
CA TYR A 296 27.19 32.07 22.02
C TYR A 296 27.87 31.39 23.21
N ASN A 297 27.67 31.93 24.41
CA ASN A 297 28.09 31.33 25.69
C ASN A 297 26.84 30.76 26.39
N PRO A 298 26.69 29.42 26.45
CA PRO A 298 25.53 28.78 27.06
C PRO A 298 25.60 28.69 28.58
N PHE A 299 26.79 28.93 29.17
CA PHE A 299 27.04 28.73 30.61
C PHE A 299 26.64 29.94 31.45
N VAL A 300 26.13 29.69 32.66
CA VAL A 300 25.75 30.70 33.61
C VAL A 300 26.99 31.18 34.37
N GLY A 301 27.15 32.50 34.50
CA GLY A 301 28.16 33.11 35.43
C GLY A 301 29.61 32.97 35.02
N ILE A 302 29.91 32.51 33.80
CA ILE A 302 31.28 32.34 33.28
C ILE A 302 31.57 33.39 32.21
N ALA A 303 32.75 34.01 32.30
CA ALA A 303 33.26 34.91 31.27
C ALA A 303 33.56 34.14 29.98
N ASN A 304 33.43 34.82 28.83
CA ASN A 304 33.54 34.21 27.49
C ASN A 304 34.97 33.60 27.24
N ASP A 305 35.99 34.14 27.80
CA ASP A 305 37.40 33.72 27.70
C ASP A 305 37.82 32.70 28.78
N ALA A 306 36.92 32.38 29.71
CA ALA A 306 37.15 31.48 30.82
C ALA A 306 36.41 30.14 30.72
N ILE A 307 35.68 29.87 29.62
CA ILE A 307 34.86 28.66 29.45
C ILE A 307 35.73 27.41 29.35
N VAL A 308 36.81 27.47 28.56
CA VAL A 308 37.79 26.39 28.41
C VAL A 308 39.15 26.93 28.80
N GLY A 309 39.79 26.23 29.71
CA GLY A 309 41.13 26.59 30.18
C GLY A 309 42.20 26.44 29.08
N THR A 310 43.37 27.01 29.33
CA THR A 310 44.53 26.83 28.42
C THR A 310 45.08 25.41 28.39
N ASP A 311 44.62 24.55 29.29
CA ASP A 311 44.81 23.09 29.31
C ASP A 311 43.84 22.34 28.39
N GLY A 312 42.85 23.02 27.85
CA GLY A 312 41.82 22.44 26.99
C GLY A 312 40.69 21.78 27.74
N LEU A 313 40.64 21.89 29.04
CA LEU A 313 39.54 21.35 29.84
C LEU A 313 38.45 22.40 30.05
N LEU A 314 37.23 21.93 30.14
CA LEU A 314 36.09 22.79 30.48
C LEU A 314 36.30 23.32 31.90
N ASN A 315 36.03 24.60 32.11
CA ASN A 315 36.12 25.21 33.44
C ASN A 315 35.11 24.51 34.38
N PRO A 316 35.54 24.02 35.56
CA PRO A 316 34.61 23.34 36.49
C PRO A 316 33.42 24.20 36.93
N ALA A 317 33.53 25.53 36.87
CA ALA A 317 32.42 26.43 37.14
C ALA A 317 31.38 26.47 35.99
N ALA A 318 31.70 25.92 34.79
CA ALA A 318 30.77 25.76 33.68
C ALA A 318 29.79 24.56 33.89
N SER A 319 29.14 24.52 35.05
CA SER A 319 28.30 23.41 35.49
C SER A 319 26.81 23.61 35.23
N ALA A 320 26.37 24.84 34.93
CA ALA A 320 24.98 25.17 34.70
C ALA A 320 24.79 25.87 33.36
N LEU A 321 23.74 25.45 32.63
CA LEU A 321 23.33 26.04 31.37
C LEU A 321 22.30 27.16 31.61
N LYS A 322 22.31 28.19 30.77
CA LYS A 322 21.35 29.31 30.84
C LYS A 322 19.91 28.88 30.65
N TRP A 323 19.70 27.78 29.95
CA TRP A 323 18.36 27.24 29.66
C TRP A 323 18.03 26.00 30.52
N GLY A 324 18.87 25.65 31.49
CA GLY A 324 18.66 24.50 32.38
C GLY A 324 18.99 23.15 31.77
N GLU A 325 18.98 23.03 30.45
CA GLU A 325 19.24 21.80 29.72
C GLU A 325 20.00 22.07 28.41
N ASP A 326 20.55 21.03 27.83
CA ASP A 326 21.16 21.06 26.49
C ASP A 326 20.06 20.99 25.43
N LEU A 327 19.85 22.11 24.73
CA LEU A 327 18.77 22.24 23.75
C LEU A 327 19.05 21.43 22.48
N ASP A 328 18.21 20.47 22.17
CA ASP A 328 18.25 19.74 20.91
C ASP A 328 17.26 20.35 19.90
N TRP A 329 17.80 21.08 18.91
CA TRP A 329 17.02 21.70 17.85
C TRP A 329 16.36 20.69 16.91
N GLU A 330 16.93 19.49 16.77
CA GLU A 330 16.33 18.45 15.97
C GLU A 330 15.08 17.90 16.64
N ASP A 331 15.14 17.61 17.95
CA ASP A 331 13.96 17.19 18.70
C ASP A 331 12.87 18.25 18.67
N ALA A 332 13.25 19.54 18.71
CA ALA A 332 12.30 20.64 18.58
C ALA A 332 11.62 20.71 17.19
N ALA A 333 12.30 20.19 16.15
CA ALA A 333 11.78 20.17 14.76
C ALA A 333 10.94 18.94 14.44
N TYR A 334 10.99 17.91 15.27
CA TYR A 334 10.30 16.65 15.04
C TYR A 334 9.19 16.38 16.05
N ARG A 335 8.25 15.55 15.64
CA ARG A 335 7.14 15.06 16.47
C ARG A 335 6.73 13.67 16.03
N THR A 336 5.95 12.98 16.82
CA THR A 336 5.21 11.82 16.33
C THR A 336 4.07 12.32 15.41
N GLY A 337 4.14 11.97 14.14
CA GLY A 337 3.09 12.24 13.17
C GLY A 337 1.87 11.36 13.44
N HIS A 338 0.69 11.83 13.03
CA HIS A 338 -0.55 11.09 13.21
C HIS A 338 -1.40 11.17 11.95
N ARG A 339 -1.74 9.99 11.40
CA ARG A 339 -2.60 9.82 10.24
C ARG A 339 -3.96 9.29 10.67
N GLN A 340 -5.02 9.90 10.15
CA GLN A 340 -6.39 9.47 10.32
C GLN A 340 -7.07 9.46 8.97
N GLU A 341 -7.70 8.36 8.60
CA GLU A 341 -8.45 8.23 7.36
C GLU A 341 -9.77 7.52 7.61
N TYR A 342 -10.84 8.10 7.08
CA TYR A 342 -12.19 7.60 7.17
C TYR A 342 -12.81 7.62 5.78
N ASN A 343 -13.23 6.46 5.28
CA ASN A 343 -13.89 6.33 4.00
C ASN A 343 -15.18 5.54 4.14
N VAL A 344 -16.24 6.07 3.59
CA VAL A 344 -17.53 5.37 3.44
C VAL A 344 -17.81 5.26 1.96
N SER A 345 -18.07 4.07 1.48
CA SER A 345 -18.47 3.85 0.10
C SER A 345 -19.71 2.97 0.00
N TYR A 346 -20.53 3.26 -0.98
CA TYR A 346 -21.68 2.48 -1.38
C TYR A 346 -21.48 1.98 -2.80
N ASN A 347 -21.78 0.73 -3.01
CA ASN A 347 -21.58 0.05 -4.29
C ASN A 347 -22.78 -0.84 -4.58
N THR A 348 -23.33 -0.75 -5.78
CA THR A 348 -24.40 -1.62 -6.27
C THR A 348 -24.36 -1.75 -7.78
N LYS A 349 -24.80 -2.89 -8.27
CA LYS A 349 -25.00 -3.12 -9.70
C LYS A 349 -26.22 -3.97 -9.94
N THR A 350 -27.04 -3.53 -10.86
CA THR A 350 -28.22 -4.23 -11.36
C THR A 350 -28.06 -4.49 -12.87
N GLU A 351 -29.00 -5.16 -13.49
CA GLU A 351 -29.01 -5.34 -14.95
C GLU A 351 -29.09 -4.02 -15.73
N LYS A 352 -29.70 -2.98 -15.14
CA LYS A 352 -29.99 -1.70 -15.79
C LYS A 352 -29.14 -0.54 -15.29
N SER A 353 -28.39 -0.70 -14.21
CA SER A 353 -27.56 0.38 -13.65
C SER A 353 -26.45 -0.15 -12.78
N ASP A 354 -25.35 0.59 -12.71
CA ASP A 354 -24.34 0.45 -11.66
C ASP A 354 -24.09 1.80 -10.99
N THR A 355 -23.81 1.74 -9.70
CA THR A 355 -23.58 2.92 -8.87
C THR A 355 -22.42 2.67 -7.92
N TYR A 356 -21.49 3.59 -7.89
CA TYR A 356 -20.49 3.73 -6.85
C TYR A 356 -20.57 5.15 -6.30
N ALA A 357 -20.68 5.28 -4.98
CA ALA A 357 -20.62 6.55 -4.29
C ALA A 357 -19.68 6.45 -3.10
N SER A 358 -18.88 7.48 -2.85
CA SER A 358 -17.97 7.51 -1.69
C SER A 358 -17.88 8.90 -1.10
N ILE A 359 -17.58 8.94 0.21
CA ILE A 359 -17.16 10.13 0.94
C ILE A 359 -15.96 9.74 1.78
N GLY A 360 -14.90 10.56 1.72
CA GLY A 360 -13.66 10.32 2.43
C GLY A 360 -13.12 11.57 3.12
N TYR A 361 -12.43 11.32 4.22
CA TYR A 361 -11.64 12.29 4.96
C TYR A 361 -10.28 11.70 5.29
N LEU A 362 -9.24 12.45 5.02
CA LEU A 362 -7.86 12.13 5.39
C LEU A 362 -7.25 13.33 6.09
N ASN A 363 -6.63 13.10 7.25
CA ASN A 363 -5.73 14.04 7.92
C ASN A 363 -4.43 13.30 8.23
N ASP A 364 -3.34 13.74 7.61
CA ASP A 364 -2.02 13.13 7.73
C ASP A 364 -1.03 14.19 8.20
N LYS A 365 -0.67 14.11 9.49
CA LYS A 365 0.32 15.00 10.13
C LYS A 365 1.68 14.34 10.06
N GLY A 366 2.64 14.96 9.38
CA GLY A 366 4.00 14.48 9.27
C GLY A 366 4.77 14.51 10.58
N TYR A 367 5.88 13.75 10.62
CA TYR A 367 6.79 13.74 11.77
C TYR A 367 7.62 15.04 11.91
N MET A 368 7.75 15.83 10.86
CA MET A 368 8.27 17.20 10.95
C MET A 368 7.16 18.16 11.37
N ILE A 369 7.48 19.11 12.23
CA ILE A 369 6.52 20.14 12.63
C ILE A 369 6.06 20.95 11.40
N LYS A 370 4.78 21.38 11.41
CA LYS A 370 4.15 22.16 10.32
C LYS A 370 4.17 21.47 8.95
N THR A 371 4.25 20.15 8.92
CA THR A 371 3.98 19.38 7.72
C THR A 371 2.70 18.60 7.93
N ASP A 372 1.67 18.90 7.15
CA ASP A 372 0.37 18.23 7.23
C ASP A 372 -0.34 18.28 5.89
N PHE A 373 -1.15 17.25 5.66
CA PHE A 373 -2.01 17.11 4.51
C PHE A 373 -3.42 16.72 4.95
N GLU A 374 -4.40 17.47 4.49
CA GLU A 374 -5.79 17.21 4.74
C GLU A 374 -6.55 17.12 3.42
N ARG A 375 -7.40 16.11 3.28
CA ARG A 375 -8.25 15.90 2.11
C ARG A 375 -9.67 15.54 2.52
N TYR A 376 -10.63 16.26 1.93
CA TYR A 376 -12.04 15.88 1.88
C TYR A 376 -12.34 15.48 0.44
N ASN A 377 -12.93 14.33 0.21
CA ASN A 377 -13.33 13.87 -1.11
C ASN A 377 -14.74 13.28 -1.11
N ALA A 378 -15.42 13.44 -2.22
CA ALA A 378 -16.67 12.77 -2.52
C ALA A 378 -16.68 12.35 -4.00
N ARG A 379 -17.19 11.16 -4.28
CA ARG A 379 -17.28 10.62 -5.63
C ARG A 379 -18.66 10.02 -5.87
N LEU A 380 -19.15 10.18 -7.11
CA LEU A 380 -20.34 9.52 -7.60
C LEU A 380 -20.11 9.07 -9.03
N ASN A 381 -20.08 7.77 -9.25
CA ASN A 381 -20.05 7.15 -10.56
C ASN A 381 -21.38 6.41 -10.73
N TYR A 382 -22.19 6.85 -11.67
CA TYR A 382 -23.50 6.28 -11.97
C TYR A 382 -23.60 5.96 -13.46
N ASN A 383 -23.86 4.71 -13.80
CA ASN A 383 -24.11 4.30 -15.16
C ASN A 383 -25.52 3.70 -15.28
N ILE A 384 -26.19 3.96 -16.39
CA ILE A 384 -27.52 3.43 -16.69
C ILE A 384 -27.50 2.75 -18.06
N TYR A 385 -28.16 1.61 -18.13
CA TYR A 385 -28.30 0.74 -19.31
C TYR A 385 -29.77 0.49 -19.61
N PRO A 386 -30.53 1.49 -20.05
CA PRO A 386 -31.98 1.36 -20.22
C PRO A 386 -32.34 0.28 -21.24
N VAL A 387 -31.54 0.13 -22.30
CA VAL A 387 -31.64 -0.86 -23.36
C VAL A 387 -30.22 -1.34 -23.76
N LYS A 388 -30.13 -2.51 -24.39
CA LYS A 388 -28.82 -3.13 -24.71
C LYS A 388 -27.91 -2.29 -25.60
N TRP A 389 -28.44 -1.41 -26.39
CA TRP A 389 -27.70 -0.56 -27.33
C TRP A 389 -27.40 0.85 -26.78
N PHE A 390 -27.97 1.23 -25.64
CA PHE A 390 -27.78 2.57 -25.07
C PHE A 390 -27.23 2.51 -23.65
N LYS A 391 -26.10 3.20 -23.45
CA LYS A 391 -25.46 3.42 -22.17
C LYS A 391 -25.28 4.91 -21.94
N SER A 392 -25.60 5.39 -20.74
CA SER A 392 -25.28 6.73 -20.29
C SER A 392 -24.58 6.65 -18.92
N GLY A 393 -23.70 7.59 -18.63
CA GLY A 393 -22.97 7.60 -17.37
C GLY A 393 -22.66 9.01 -16.89
N LEU A 394 -22.54 9.15 -15.57
CA LEU A 394 -22.12 10.35 -14.86
C LEU A 394 -20.96 9.98 -13.95
N ASN A 395 -19.83 10.64 -14.10
CA ASN A 395 -18.69 10.57 -13.19
C ASN A 395 -18.49 11.94 -12.55
N LEU A 396 -18.74 12.05 -11.26
CA LEU A 396 -18.57 13.29 -10.50
C LEU A 396 -17.56 13.06 -9.39
N GLY A 397 -16.51 13.89 -9.33
CA GLY A 397 -15.55 13.92 -8.24
C GLY A 397 -15.44 15.32 -7.66
N LEU A 398 -15.56 15.44 -6.35
CA LEU A 398 -15.34 16.64 -5.60
C LEU A 398 -14.22 16.41 -4.60
N SER A 399 -13.27 17.34 -4.53
CA SER A 399 -12.20 17.26 -3.56
C SER A 399 -11.77 18.63 -3.09
N ARG A 400 -11.40 18.69 -1.81
CA ARG A 400 -10.71 19.85 -1.23
C ARG A 400 -9.49 19.32 -0.49
N THR A 401 -8.33 19.87 -0.82
CA THR A 401 -7.05 19.56 -0.17
C THR A 401 -6.48 20.81 0.50
N ASN A 402 -5.92 20.63 1.69
CA ASN A 402 -5.07 21.60 2.36
C ASN A 402 -3.73 20.94 2.65
N SER A 403 -2.64 21.59 2.32
CA SER A 403 -1.30 21.07 2.58
C SER A 403 -0.38 22.16 3.11
N ASN A 404 0.34 21.83 4.16
CA ASN A 404 1.45 22.62 4.67
C ASN A 404 2.74 21.87 4.42
N TYR A 405 3.66 22.49 3.74
CA TYR A 405 4.97 21.93 3.43
C TYR A 405 6.07 22.75 4.08
N SER A 406 7.05 22.07 4.63
CA SER A 406 8.32 22.71 4.99
C SER A 406 9.15 22.84 3.72
N THR A 407 9.35 24.05 3.25
CA THR A 407 10.28 24.30 2.15
C THR A 407 11.69 24.37 2.74
N SER A 408 12.53 23.34 2.46
CA SER A 408 13.96 23.52 2.62
C SER A 408 14.41 24.38 1.44
N THR A 409 14.58 25.66 1.63
CA THR A 409 15.39 26.48 0.74
C THR A 409 16.84 26.06 0.97
N SER A 410 17.32 25.08 0.22
CA SER A 410 18.76 24.92 0.01
C SER A 410 19.18 26.10 -0.85
N SER A 411 19.69 27.12 -0.22
CA SER A 411 20.51 28.17 -0.84
C SER A 411 21.85 27.58 -1.27
#